data_f0eaacd79b4d479414e4bf950bd08512
#
_entry.id   f0eaacd79b4d479414e4bf950bd08512
#
_cell.length_a   1.000
_cell.length_b   1.000
_cell.length_c   1.000
_cell.angle_alpha   90.00
_cell.angle_beta   90.00
_cell.angle_gamma   90.00
#
_symmetry.space_group_name_H-M   'P 1'
#
loop_
_entity.id
_entity.type
_entity.pdbx_description
1 polymer ?
#
loop_
_entity_poly.entity_id
_entity_poly.type
_entity_poly.pdbx_seq_one_letter_code
_entity_poly.pdbx_strand_id
1 'polypeptide(L)'
;MNHRRLSAIAAALAASAVLAACGSMGGKPSTVVELVPTGAITPNPTRGTVTFTALDHGVRVSGEVRGLVPGSEHGFHIHEKGDCGNNGDASGGHFNPTGATHGKFAAPGSHAGELPSLVADAGGVARFSVEDHSISLTDGAVNNVIGRALIVHRDRDDFTTQ
;
A
#
# COMPACT_ATOMS: atom_id res chain seq x y z
N MET A 1 -15.48 62.73 -61.82
CA MET A 1 -15.53 62.54 -60.36
C MET A 1 -15.69 61.01 -60.08
N ASN A 2 -14.60 60.26 -59.84
CA ASN A 2 -14.63 58.81 -59.70
C ASN A 2 -14.60 58.41 -58.22
N HIS A 3 -15.69 57.90 -57.72
CA HIS A 3 -15.73 57.31 -56.40
C HIS A 3 -15.37 55.86 -56.49
N ARG A 4 -14.12 55.53 -56.02
CA ARG A 4 -13.67 54.15 -55.79
C ARG A 4 -14.26 53.66 -54.47
N ARG A 5 -15.08 52.62 -54.55
CA ARG A 5 -15.57 51.91 -53.38
C ARG A 5 -14.51 50.88 -52.96
N LEU A 6 -13.97 51.03 -51.74
CA LEU A 6 -13.09 50.06 -51.11
C LEU A 6 -13.98 48.96 -50.47
N SER A 7 -13.85 47.75 -51.01
CA SER A 7 -14.44 46.54 -50.41
C SER A 7 -13.53 46.04 -49.32
N ALA A 8 -14.03 46.07 -48.08
CA ALA A 8 -13.32 45.43 -46.97
C ALA A 8 -13.63 43.91 -46.93
N ILE A 9 -12.61 43.11 -47.08
CA ILE A 9 -12.70 41.65 -46.92
C ILE A 9 -12.48 41.35 -45.47
N ALA A 10 -13.57 40.89 -44.77
CA ALA A 10 -13.47 40.40 -43.42
C ALA A 10 -13.00 38.94 -43.46
N ALA A 11 -11.80 38.70 -42.99
CA ALA A 11 -11.26 37.35 -42.77
C ALA A 11 -11.77 36.83 -41.43
N ALA A 12 -12.65 35.84 -41.46
CA ALA A 12 -13.09 35.10 -40.27
C ALA A 12 -12.04 34.09 -39.88
N LEU A 13 -11.32 34.32 -38.79
CA LEU A 13 -10.47 33.32 -38.16
C LEU A 13 -11.35 32.31 -37.38
N ALA A 14 -11.48 31.10 -37.92
CA ALA A 14 -12.05 29.99 -37.20
C ALA A 14 -11.02 29.47 -36.19
N ALA A 15 -11.19 29.77 -34.91
CA ALA A 15 -10.40 29.17 -33.83
C ALA A 15 -10.88 27.74 -33.59
N SER A 16 -10.15 26.76 -34.08
CA SER A 16 -10.39 25.35 -33.74
C SER A 16 -9.90 25.08 -32.31
N ALA A 17 -10.84 24.99 -31.36
CA ALA A 17 -10.55 24.53 -30.03
C ALA A 17 -10.26 23.02 -30.08
N VAL A 18 -9.00 22.63 -29.98
CA VAL A 18 -8.59 21.24 -29.74
C VAL A 18 -8.88 20.96 -28.26
N LEU A 19 -10.00 20.30 -27.98
CA LEU A 19 -10.20 19.68 -26.67
C LEU A 19 -9.19 18.52 -26.54
N ALA A 20 -8.08 18.76 -25.87
CA ALA A 20 -7.23 17.69 -25.36
C ALA A 20 -8.04 16.96 -24.28
N ALA A 21 -8.69 15.86 -24.65
CA ALA A 21 -9.20 14.89 -23.69
C ALA A 21 -8.00 14.30 -22.96
N CYS A 22 -7.67 14.84 -21.79
CA CYS A 22 -6.84 14.13 -20.82
C CYS A 22 -7.62 12.87 -20.41
N GLY A 23 -7.45 11.81 -21.18
CA GLY A 23 -7.88 10.49 -20.78
C GLY A 23 -7.14 10.15 -19.49
N SER A 24 -7.85 10.23 -18.36
CA SER A 24 -7.40 9.65 -17.10
C SER A 24 -7.15 8.18 -17.40
N MET A 25 -5.90 7.79 -17.57
CA MET A 25 -5.52 6.37 -17.51
C MET A 25 -5.88 5.94 -16.11
N GLY A 26 -7.06 5.33 -15.93
CA GLY A 26 -7.58 4.87 -14.67
C GLY A 26 -6.76 3.72 -14.13
N GLY A 27 -5.56 4.04 -13.61
CA GLY A 27 -4.80 3.09 -12.79
C GLY A 27 -5.63 2.74 -11.56
N LYS A 28 -5.60 1.49 -11.14
CA LYS A 28 -6.26 1.08 -9.90
C LYS A 28 -5.66 1.87 -8.72
N PRO A 29 -6.46 2.26 -7.72
CA PRO A 29 -5.96 2.94 -6.53
C PRO A 29 -4.79 2.17 -5.92
N SER A 30 -3.74 2.89 -5.55
CA SER A 30 -2.58 2.32 -4.88
C SER A 30 -2.04 3.26 -3.81
N THR A 31 -1.41 2.69 -2.79
CA THR A 31 -0.68 3.43 -1.77
C THR A 31 0.65 2.78 -1.49
N VAL A 32 1.64 3.58 -1.14
CA VAL A 32 3.00 3.14 -0.83
C VAL A 32 3.28 3.42 0.63
N VAL A 33 3.86 2.44 1.32
CA VAL A 33 4.28 2.51 2.72
C VAL A 33 5.79 2.37 2.78
N GLU A 34 6.46 3.35 3.40
CA GLU A 34 7.87 3.26 3.73
C GLU A 34 8.02 2.65 5.12
N LEU A 35 8.75 1.54 5.21
CA LEU A 35 9.09 0.89 6.48
C LEU A 35 10.36 1.51 7.03
N VAL A 36 10.27 1.96 8.28
CA VAL A 36 11.37 2.56 9.03
C VAL A 36 11.49 1.92 10.41
N PRO A 37 12.68 1.85 11.02
CA PRO A 37 12.84 1.31 12.37
C PRO A 37 12.02 2.07 13.40
N THR A 38 11.46 1.37 14.36
CA THR A 38 10.72 1.95 15.49
C THR A 38 11.62 2.51 16.60
N GLY A 39 12.93 2.36 16.50
CA GLY A 39 13.90 3.03 17.39
C GLY A 39 14.38 2.21 18.59
N ALA A 40 13.75 1.09 18.94
CA ALA A 40 14.09 0.32 20.12
C ALA A 40 15.44 -0.42 20.04
N ILE A 41 15.87 -0.74 18.85
CA ILE A 41 17.08 -1.53 18.61
C ILE A 41 18.05 -0.70 17.79
N THR A 42 19.28 -0.54 18.31
CA THR A 42 20.33 0.20 17.61
C THR A 42 21.58 -0.68 17.53
N PRO A 43 22.15 -0.93 16.35
CA PRO A 43 21.65 -0.50 15.04
C PRO A 43 20.47 -1.36 14.56
N ASN A 44 19.42 -0.72 14.03
CA ASN A 44 18.36 -1.41 13.30
C ASN A 44 18.39 -0.94 11.84
N PRO A 45 18.98 -1.72 10.93
CA PRO A 45 19.09 -1.35 9.52
C PRO A 45 17.82 -1.67 8.71
N THR A 46 16.80 -2.26 9.32
CA THR A 46 15.60 -2.71 8.61
C THR A 46 14.86 -1.54 7.97
N ARG A 47 14.68 -1.63 6.66
CA ARG A 47 14.01 -0.64 5.81
C ARG A 47 13.24 -1.38 4.72
N GLY A 48 12.22 -0.78 4.19
CA GLY A 48 11.48 -1.37 3.09
C GLY A 48 10.49 -0.42 2.45
N THR A 49 9.99 -0.83 1.31
CA THR A 49 8.91 -0.16 0.60
C THR A 49 7.88 -1.21 0.23
N VAL A 50 6.63 -0.96 0.60
CA VAL A 50 5.51 -1.86 0.34
C VAL A 50 4.41 -1.09 -0.40
N THR A 51 3.95 -1.64 -1.50
CA THR A 51 2.88 -1.09 -2.31
C THR A 51 1.63 -1.93 -2.16
N PHE A 52 0.53 -1.28 -1.82
CA PHE A 52 -0.81 -1.83 -1.82
C PHE A 52 -1.53 -1.34 -3.07
N THR A 53 -2.00 -2.23 -3.92
CA THR A 53 -2.71 -1.90 -5.16
C THR A 53 -4.08 -2.56 -5.15
N ALA A 54 -5.14 -1.77 -5.30
CA ALA A 54 -6.49 -2.30 -5.38
C ALA A 54 -6.63 -3.26 -6.57
N LEU A 55 -7.32 -4.37 -6.37
CA LEU A 55 -7.75 -5.31 -7.39
C LEU A 55 -9.27 -5.21 -7.58
N ASP A 56 -9.85 -5.96 -8.52
CA ASP A 56 -11.29 -6.07 -8.64
C ASP A 56 -11.91 -6.71 -7.40
N HIS A 57 -11.15 -7.63 -6.78
CA HIS A 57 -11.48 -8.25 -5.51
C HIS A 57 -10.23 -8.34 -4.65
N GLY A 58 -10.16 -7.50 -3.58
CA GLY A 58 -9.04 -7.45 -2.66
C GLY A 58 -7.92 -6.48 -3.05
N VAL A 59 -6.72 -6.75 -2.57
CA VAL A 59 -5.54 -5.87 -2.69
C VAL A 59 -4.31 -6.72 -3.01
N ARG A 60 -3.51 -6.29 -3.99
CA ARG A 60 -2.15 -6.81 -4.14
C ARG A 60 -1.22 -6.08 -3.19
N VAL A 61 -0.50 -6.83 -2.36
CA VAL A 61 0.53 -6.34 -1.45
C VAL A 61 1.87 -6.83 -1.98
N SER A 62 2.75 -5.89 -2.35
CA SER A 62 4.05 -6.24 -2.93
C SER A 62 5.13 -5.30 -2.44
N GLY A 63 6.36 -5.80 -2.31
CA GLY A 63 7.44 -4.95 -1.83
C GLY A 63 8.72 -5.68 -1.57
N GLU A 64 9.63 -4.93 -0.94
CA GLU A 64 10.94 -5.39 -0.54
C GLU A 64 11.26 -4.85 0.86
N VAL A 65 11.78 -5.72 1.72
CA VAL A 65 12.33 -5.37 3.05
C VAL A 65 13.79 -5.79 3.10
N ARG A 66 14.65 -4.87 3.52
CA ARG A 66 16.11 -5.05 3.59
C ARG A 66 16.62 -4.89 5.01
N GLY A 67 17.85 -5.32 5.26
CA GLY A 67 18.51 -5.19 6.55
C GLY A 67 18.03 -6.22 7.56
N LEU A 68 17.38 -7.29 7.10
CA LEU A 68 17.02 -8.45 7.91
C LEU A 68 18.24 -9.33 8.14
N VAL A 69 18.19 -10.18 9.15
CA VAL A 69 19.21 -11.21 9.34
C VAL A 69 19.13 -12.23 8.19
N PRO A 70 20.22 -12.55 7.49
CA PRO A 70 20.20 -13.51 6.40
C PRO A 70 19.55 -14.84 6.80
N GLY A 71 18.57 -15.30 6.01
CA GLY A 71 17.85 -16.55 6.25
C GLY A 71 16.82 -16.50 7.38
N SER A 72 16.60 -15.35 8.01
CA SER A 72 15.59 -15.22 9.07
C SER A 72 14.16 -15.18 8.51
N GLU A 73 13.21 -15.51 9.36
CA GLU A 73 11.78 -15.37 9.13
C GLU A 73 11.21 -14.37 10.14
N HIS A 74 10.28 -13.52 9.68
CA HIS A 74 9.67 -12.45 10.47
C HIS A 74 8.17 -12.46 10.31
N GLY A 75 7.44 -12.27 11.42
CA GLY A 75 6.02 -11.94 11.37
C GLY A 75 5.79 -10.62 10.62
N PHE A 76 4.73 -10.55 9.84
CA PHE A 76 4.43 -9.39 9.02
C PHE A 76 2.92 -9.16 9.01
N HIS A 77 2.50 -8.04 9.60
CA HIS A 77 1.07 -7.83 9.86
C HIS A 77 0.65 -6.37 9.68
N ILE A 78 -0.62 -6.18 9.34
CA ILE A 78 -1.31 -4.89 9.42
C ILE A 78 -1.91 -4.79 10.82
N HIS A 79 -1.63 -3.71 11.54
CA HIS A 79 -2.11 -3.42 12.88
C HIS A 79 -3.28 -2.43 12.88
N GLU A 80 -4.03 -2.37 13.98
CA GLU A 80 -5.28 -1.62 14.08
C GLU A 80 -5.13 -0.11 13.89
N LYS A 81 -4.01 0.48 14.35
CA LYS A 81 -3.80 1.94 14.38
C LYS A 81 -2.56 2.32 13.58
N GLY A 82 -2.62 3.47 12.91
CA GLY A 82 -1.50 4.02 12.15
C GLY A 82 -0.46 4.74 13.02
N ASP A 83 -0.25 4.30 14.26
CA ASP A 83 0.70 4.88 15.20
C ASP A 83 1.80 3.85 15.50
N CYS A 84 3.03 4.14 15.04
CA CYS A 84 4.20 3.30 15.29
C CYS A 84 5.03 3.74 16.49
N GLY A 85 4.50 4.62 17.33
CA GLY A 85 5.14 5.07 18.58
C GLY A 85 5.36 3.92 19.57
N ASN A 86 6.10 4.19 20.63
CA ASN A 86 6.42 3.22 21.68
C ASN A 86 6.93 1.88 21.12
N ASN A 87 7.88 1.92 20.18
CA ASN A 87 8.47 0.75 19.49
C ASN A 87 7.48 -0.10 18.67
N GLY A 88 6.38 0.48 18.26
CA GLY A 88 5.32 -0.20 17.53
C GLY A 88 4.10 -0.55 18.41
N ASP A 89 4.24 -0.58 19.73
CA ASP A 89 3.14 -0.96 20.65
C ASP A 89 1.91 -0.05 20.51
N ALA A 90 2.11 1.22 20.13
CA ALA A 90 1.02 2.17 19.93
C ALA A 90 0.09 1.78 18.75
N SER A 91 0.54 0.89 17.85
CA SER A 91 -0.25 0.38 16.74
C SER A 91 -1.41 -0.54 17.17
N GLY A 92 -1.41 -1.00 18.41
CA GLY A 92 -2.40 -1.94 18.93
C GLY A 92 -2.18 -3.37 18.44
N GLY A 93 -3.22 -4.19 18.47
CA GLY A 93 -3.19 -5.56 17.96
C GLY A 93 -3.24 -5.65 16.43
N HIS A 94 -3.24 -6.87 15.92
CA HIS A 94 -3.45 -7.12 14.49
C HIS A 94 -4.82 -6.62 14.05
N PHE A 95 -4.90 -6.11 12.82
CA PHE A 95 -6.16 -5.64 12.26
C PHE A 95 -7.16 -6.79 12.11
N ASN A 96 -8.21 -6.74 12.94
CA ASN A 96 -9.17 -7.82 13.09
C ASN A 96 -10.61 -7.30 13.11
N PRO A 97 -11.17 -6.85 11.99
CA PRO A 97 -12.50 -6.26 11.94
C PRO A 97 -13.63 -7.24 12.19
N THR A 98 -13.38 -8.54 12.14
CA THR A 98 -14.39 -9.60 12.27
C THR A 98 -14.31 -10.38 13.57
N GLY A 99 -13.34 -10.10 14.45
CA GLY A 99 -13.12 -10.85 15.68
C GLY A 99 -12.66 -12.29 15.45
N ALA A 100 -11.92 -12.52 14.35
CA ALA A 100 -11.33 -13.82 14.01
C ALA A 100 -10.20 -14.20 14.96
N THR A 101 -9.64 -15.40 14.85
CA THR A 101 -8.47 -15.83 15.61
C THR A 101 -7.18 -15.48 14.87
N HIS A 102 -6.06 -15.37 15.60
CA HIS A 102 -4.76 -15.30 14.96
C HIS A 102 -4.46 -16.59 14.21
N GLY A 103 -3.78 -16.48 13.06
CA GLY A 103 -3.50 -17.64 12.21
C GLY A 103 -2.61 -17.30 11.03
N LYS A 104 -2.50 -18.24 10.10
CA LYS A 104 -1.71 -18.03 8.87
C LYS A 104 -2.45 -17.13 7.90
N PHE A 105 -1.70 -16.39 7.08
CA PHE A 105 -2.22 -15.66 5.94
C PHE A 105 -3.20 -16.52 5.11
N ALA A 106 -4.32 -15.93 4.75
CA ALA A 106 -5.39 -16.55 3.96
C ALA A 106 -5.99 -17.85 4.55
N ALA A 107 -5.68 -18.22 5.79
CA ALA A 107 -6.34 -19.34 6.44
C ALA A 107 -7.79 -18.94 6.79
N PRO A 108 -8.76 -19.84 6.64
CA PRO A 108 -10.14 -19.57 7.05
C PRO A 108 -10.22 -19.19 8.52
N GLY A 109 -10.83 -18.05 8.83
CA GLY A 109 -11.04 -17.57 10.19
C GLY A 109 -9.81 -16.91 10.83
N SER A 110 -8.76 -16.58 10.06
CA SER A 110 -7.65 -15.73 10.51
C SER A 110 -7.99 -14.25 10.43
N HIS A 111 -7.19 -13.41 11.11
CA HIS A 111 -7.34 -11.95 11.05
C HIS A 111 -7.18 -11.41 9.62
N ALA A 112 -7.85 -10.32 9.31
CA ALA A 112 -7.66 -9.62 8.04
C ALA A 112 -6.27 -8.97 7.92
N GLY A 113 -5.61 -8.69 9.04
CA GLY A 113 -4.26 -8.11 9.08
C GLY A 113 -3.11 -9.09 8.86
N GLU A 114 -3.38 -10.39 8.73
CA GLU A 114 -2.33 -11.37 8.47
C GLU A 114 -1.74 -11.20 7.08
N LEU A 115 -0.42 -11.20 6.99
CA LEU A 115 0.32 -11.25 5.74
C LEU A 115 1.27 -12.46 5.77
N PRO A 116 1.78 -12.94 4.63
CA PRO A 116 2.80 -13.99 4.66
C PRO A 116 4.03 -13.55 5.42
N SER A 117 4.59 -14.42 6.27
CA SER A 117 5.88 -14.17 6.89
C SER A 117 6.92 -13.73 5.87
N LEU A 118 7.75 -12.77 6.23
CA LEU A 118 8.88 -12.36 5.42
C LEU A 118 10.04 -13.34 5.63
N VAL A 119 10.54 -13.89 4.54
CA VAL A 119 11.73 -14.77 4.56
C VAL A 119 12.88 -14.04 3.89
N ALA A 120 13.93 -13.75 4.63
CA ALA A 120 15.11 -13.06 4.13
C ALA A 120 16.00 -14.02 3.33
N ASP A 121 16.47 -13.57 2.18
CA ASP A 121 17.48 -14.26 1.40
C ASP A 121 18.88 -14.20 2.06
N ALA A 122 19.90 -14.78 1.41
CA ALA A 122 21.28 -14.76 1.90
C ALA A 122 21.89 -13.35 2.02
N GLY A 123 21.28 -12.34 1.41
CA GLY A 123 21.65 -10.93 1.50
C GLY A 123 20.85 -10.15 2.56
N GLY A 124 19.95 -10.80 3.31
CA GLY A 124 19.08 -10.15 4.29
C GLY A 124 17.94 -9.34 3.65
N VAL A 125 17.47 -9.78 2.49
CA VAL A 125 16.40 -9.12 1.75
C VAL A 125 15.21 -10.07 1.56
N ALA A 126 14.02 -9.63 1.95
CA ALA A 126 12.77 -10.31 1.66
C ALA A 126 12.02 -9.57 0.53
N ARG A 127 11.64 -10.29 -0.52
CA ARG A 127 10.81 -9.81 -1.63
C ARG A 127 9.53 -10.60 -1.70
N PHE A 128 8.42 -9.93 -1.89
CA PHE A 128 7.11 -10.58 -1.92
C PHE A 128 6.12 -9.86 -2.84
N SER A 129 5.15 -10.63 -3.31
CA SER A 129 3.98 -10.12 -4.01
C SER A 129 2.85 -11.12 -3.81
N VAL A 130 1.79 -10.71 -3.11
CA VAL A 130 0.63 -11.55 -2.80
C VAL A 130 -0.66 -10.81 -3.10
N GLU A 131 -1.73 -11.54 -3.31
CA GLU A 131 -3.09 -11.01 -3.40
C GLU A 131 -3.84 -11.38 -2.14
N ASP A 132 -4.35 -10.36 -1.45
CA ASP A 132 -5.12 -10.51 -0.23
C ASP A 132 -6.57 -10.09 -0.49
N HIS A 133 -7.48 -11.02 -0.32
CA HIS A 133 -8.91 -10.82 -0.53
C HIS A 133 -9.67 -10.45 0.75
N SER A 134 -8.98 -10.42 1.89
CA SER A 134 -9.55 -10.07 3.20
C SER A 134 -9.53 -8.57 3.48
N ILE A 135 -8.72 -7.80 2.75
CA ILE A 135 -8.52 -6.35 2.95
C ILE A 135 -9.00 -5.52 1.74
N SER A 136 -9.14 -4.22 1.98
CA SER A 136 -9.60 -3.24 0.99
C SER A 136 -8.84 -1.92 1.12
N LEU A 137 -8.78 -1.15 0.02
CA LEU A 137 -8.37 0.26 0.00
C LEU A 137 -9.58 1.21 -0.14
N THR A 138 -10.80 0.67 -0.12
CA THR A 138 -12.02 1.45 -0.28
C THR A 138 -12.37 2.17 1.02
N ASP A 139 -12.54 3.48 0.93
CA ASP A 139 -12.98 4.29 2.08
C ASP A 139 -14.34 3.80 2.61
N GLY A 140 -14.48 3.77 3.94
CA GLY A 140 -15.69 3.29 4.62
C GLY A 140 -15.89 1.77 4.60
N ALA A 141 -15.08 0.98 3.91
CA ALA A 141 -15.14 -0.47 4.00
C ALA A 141 -14.66 -0.94 5.38
N VAL A 142 -15.35 -1.93 5.98
CA VAL A 142 -15.02 -2.48 7.31
C VAL A 142 -13.60 -3.05 7.36
N ASN A 143 -13.11 -3.55 6.23
CA ASN A 143 -11.77 -4.13 6.05
C ASN A 143 -10.78 -3.16 5.37
N ASN A 144 -11.05 -1.85 5.40
CA ASN A 144 -10.15 -0.83 4.86
C ASN A 144 -8.87 -0.74 5.70
N VAL A 145 -7.71 -0.80 5.02
CA VAL A 145 -6.39 -0.75 5.68
C VAL A 145 -5.70 0.62 5.59
N ILE A 146 -6.30 1.59 4.91
CA ILE A 146 -5.75 2.94 4.84
C ILE A 146 -5.71 3.58 6.24
N GLY A 147 -4.57 4.18 6.60
CA GLY A 147 -4.37 4.81 7.90
C GLY A 147 -4.02 3.84 9.04
N ARG A 148 -3.72 2.57 8.72
CA ARG A 148 -3.25 1.56 9.67
C ARG A 148 -1.74 1.42 9.63
N ALA A 149 -1.15 0.78 10.64
CA ALA A 149 0.29 0.48 10.65
C ALA A 149 0.57 -0.84 9.94
N LEU A 150 1.72 -0.91 9.29
CA LEU A 150 2.30 -2.13 8.73
C LEU A 150 3.55 -2.46 9.53
N ILE A 151 3.57 -3.60 10.21
CA ILE A 151 4.62 -3.97 11.16
C ILE A 151 5.39 -5.19 10.65
N VAL A 152 6.71 -5.08 10.66
CA VAL A 152 7.66 -6.20 10.54
C VAL A 152 8.13 -6.54 11.94
N HIS A 153 7.80 -7.71 12.43
CA HIS A 153 8.19 -8.17 13.75
C HIS A 153 9.66 -8.64 13.76
N ARG A 154 10.29 -8.56 14.93
CA ARG A 154 11.67 -9.07 15.09
C ARG A 154 11.75 -10.58 14.93
N ASP A 155 10.76 -11.28 15.46
CA ASP A 155 10.72 -12.72 15.53
C ASP A 155 9.74 -13.31 14.50
N ARG A 156 9.87 -14.60 14.22
CA ARG A 156 8.91 -15.32 13.38
C ARG A 156 7.55 -15.37 14.05
N ASP A 157 6.52 -15.44 13.23
CA ASP A 157 5.16 -15.68 13.69
C ASP A 157 4.99 -17.14 14.17
N ASP A 158 4.32 -17.35 15.30
CA ASP A 158 3.95 -18.67 15.82
C ASP A 158 2.53 -19.08 15.42
N PHE A 159 1.78 -18.17 14.76
CA PHE A 159 0.41 -18.35 14.29
C PHE A 159 -0.62 -18.64 15.39
N THR A 160 -0.30 -18.37 16.62
CA THR A 160 -1.13 -18.71 17.80
C THR A 160 -1.23 -17.59 18.83
N THR A 161 -0.15 -16.82 19.06
CA THR A 161 -0.10 -15.72 20.01
C THR A 161 -0.11 -14.38 19.30
N GLN A 162 -0.81 -13.39 19.88
CA GLN A 162 -0.94 -12.05 19.31
C GLN A 162 -0.21 -11.03 20.18
#